data_d8f7ce0f98030bfb5e5de7028e4e549b
#
_entry.id   d8f7ce0f98030bfb5e5de7028e4e549b
#
_cell.length_a   1.000
_cell.length_b   1.000
_cell.length_c   1.000
_cell.angle_alpha   90.00
_cell.angle_beta   90.00
_cell.angle_gamma   90.00
#
_symmetry.space_group_name_H-M   'P 1'
#
loop_
_entity.id
_entity.type
_entity.pdbx_description
1 polymer ?
#
loop_
_entity_poly.entity_id
_entity_poly.type
_entity_poly.pdbx_seq_one_letter_code
_entity_poly.pdbx_strand_id
1 'polypeptide(L)'
;VMAASLDGADLSAPCDLVTLTDDIPDIWIESLFDLKGTINPVHRAVVPSMYHAIVKDTVCASIWSNGKIIATGLGILDRNYIGLYAIHVREDFRHKGYARQICTALLKEGKKKGATKAYLQVVEGNTPARNLYESLGLHYLYTYWFRVQTHTN
;
A
#
# COMPACT_ATOMS: atom_id res chain seq x y z
N VAL A 1 8.15 -4.50 10.34
CA VAL A 1 8.51 -4.30 8.93
C VAL A 1 8.63 -5.65 8.23
N MET A 2 8.00 -5.75 7.09
CA MET A 2 8.12 -6.93 6.24
C MET A 2 8.79 -6.53 4.94
N ALA A 3 9.59 -7.40 4.38
CA ALA A 3 10.31 -7.12 3.15
C ALA A 3 10.53 -8.38 2.32
N ALA A 4 10.81 -8.20 1.03
CA ALA A 4 11.14 -9.28 0.12
C ALA A 4 11.96 -8.78 -1.05
N SER A 5 12.71 -9.70 -1.66
CA SER A 5 13.21 -9.49 -3.02
C SER A 5 12.05 -9.66 -3.98
N LEU A 6 11.95 -8.79 -4.98
CA LEU A 6 10.87 -8.91 -5.96
C LEU A 6 11.00 -10.16 -6.83
N ASP A 7 12.21 -10.67 -7.00
CA ASP A 7 12.40 -11.93 -7.73
C ASP A 7 11.82 -13.13 -6.97
N GLY A 8 11.77 -13.06 -5.64
CA GLY A 8 11.21 -14.12 -4.82
C GLY A 8 9.74 -13.93 -4.46
N ALA A 9 9.13 -12.82 -4.86
CA ALA A 9 7.74 -12.54 -4.53
C ALA A 9 6.80 -13.32 -5.46
N ASP A 10 5.65 -13.72 -4.90
CA ASP A 10 4.60 -14.37 -5.68
C ASP A 10 3.72 -13.29 -6.32
N LEU A 11 3.93 -13.05 -7.60
CA LEU A 11 3.19 -12.04 -8.37
C LEU A 11 2.21 -12.68 -9.36
N SER A 12 1.76 -13.90 -9.06
CA SER A 12 0.87 -14.65 -9.96
C SER A 12 -0.60 -14.28 -9.85
N ALA A 13 -0.99 -13.55 -8.81
CA ALA A 13 -2.40 -13.17 -8.64
C ALA A 13 -2.86 -12.28 -9.78
N PRO A 14 -4.13 -12.38 -10.21
CA PRO A 14 -4.65 -11.47 -11.22
C PRO A 14 -4.71 -10.04 -10.67
N CYS A 15 -4.54 -9.08 -11.56
CA CYS A 15 -4.64 -7.67 -11.19
C CYS A 15 -5.42 -6.87 -12.24
N ASP A 16 -6.30 -7.55 -12.98
CA ASP A 16 -7.06 -6.94 -14.06
C ASP A 16 -8.02 -5.84 -13.59
N LEU A 17 -8.46 -5.92 -12.34
CA LEU A 17 -9.36 -4.93 -11.76
C LEU A 17 -8.64 -3.68 -11.26
N VAL A 18 -7.31 -3.71 -11.19
CA VAL A 18 -6.55 -2.62 -10.59
C VAL A 18 -6.27 -1.54 -11.62
N THR A 19 -6.60 -0.31 -11.27
CA THR A 19 -6.24 0.88 -12.04
C THR A 19 -4.98 1.48 -11.42
N LEU A 20 -3.96 1.74 -12.23
CA LEU A 20 -2.71 2.36 -11.78
C LEU A 20 -2.55 3.73 -12.39
N THR A 21 -2.11 4.69 -11.57
CA THR A 21 -1.74 6.03 -12.03
C THR A 21 -0.42 6.43 -11.39
N ASP A 22 0.34 7.30 -12.06
CA ASP A 22 1.59 7.81 -11.51
C ASP A 22 1.35 8.91 -10.48
N ASP A 23 0.29 9.69 -10.67
CA ASP A 23 -0.10 10.74 -9.75
C ASP A 23 -1.09 10.22 -8.73
N ILE A 24 -1.24 10.94 -7.64
CA ILE A 24 -2.22 10.62 -6.58
C ILE A 24 -3.42 11.53 -6.79
N PRO A 25 -4.53 11.04 -7.41
CA PRO A 25 -5.71 11.87 -7.66
C PRO A 25 -6.44 12.24 -6.37
N ASP A 26 -7.06 13.40 -6.37
CA ASP A 26 -7.85 13.85 -5.20
C ASP A 26 -8.97 12.86 -4.85
N ILE A 27 -9.61 12.27 -5.86
CA ILE A 27 -10.66 11.28 -5.62
C ILE A 27 -10.13 10.07 -4.87
N TRP A 28 -8.88 9.68 -5.14
CA TRP A 28 -8.24 8.57 -4.43
C TRP A 28 -8.04 8.93 -2.96
N ILE A 29 -7.58 10.16 -2.67
CA ILE A 29 -7.35 10.61 -1.29
C ILE A 29 -8.67 10.67 -0.52
N GLU A 30 -9.72 11.20 -1.13
CA GLU A 30 -11.04 11.25 -0.51
C GLU A 30 -11.58 9.85 -0.24
N SER A 31 -11.39 8.94 -1.19
CA SER A 31 -11.82 7.55 -1.03
C SER A 31 -11.05 6.85 0.09
N LEU A 32 -9.76 7.15 0.23
CA LEU A 32 -8.95 6.60 1.31
C LEU A 32 -9.48 7.05 2.68
N PHE A 33 -9.86 8.33 2.81
CA PHE A 33 -10.47 8.81 4.04
C PHE A 33 -11.74 8.02 4.38
N ASP A 34 -12.59 7.80 3.38
CA ASP A 34 -13.84 7.05 3.59
C ASP A 34 -13.55 5.60 3.98
N LEU A 35 -12.58 4.95 3.34
CA LEU A 35 -12.20 3.57 3.64
C LEU A 35 -11.61 3.42 5.04
N LYS A 36 -10.86 4.41 5.50
CA LYS A 36 -10.27 4.42 6.84
C LYS A 36 -11.24 4.90 7.91
N GLY A 37 -12.38 5.46 7.52
CA GLY A 37 -13.30 6.07 8.47
C GLY A 37 -12.76 7.36 9.07
N THR A 38 -11.91 8.08 8.35
CA THR A 38 -11.34 9.34 8.83
C THR A 38 -12.40 10.42 8.85
N ILE A 39 -12.75 10.90 10.03
CA ILE A 39 -13.78 11.93 10.21
C ILE A 39 -13.22 13.24 10.73
N ASN A 40 -11.97 13.27 11.17
CA ASN A 40 -11.34 14.47 11.73
C ASN A 40 -11.15 15.52 10.63
N PRO A 41 -11.79 16.70 10.74
CA PRO A 41 -11.69 17.72 9.69
C PRO A 41 -10.28 18.24 9.45
N VAL A 42 -9.44 18.25 10.48
CA VAL A 42 -8.06 18.71 10.34
C VAL A 42 -7.27 17.72 9.47
N HIS A 43 -7.44 16.43 9.70
CA HIS A 43 -6.78 15.41 8.88
C HIS A 43 -7.24 15.49 7.42
N ARG A 44 -8.54 15.65 7.19
CA ARG A 44 -9.07 15.76 5.83
C ARG A 44 -8.59 17.01 5.11
N ALA A 45 -8.27 18.07 5.85
CA ALA A 45 -7.77 19.32 5.27
C ALA A 45 -6.26 19.26 4.97
N VAL A 46 -5.49 18.63 5.84
CA VAL A 46 -4.01 18.67 5.81
C VAL A 46 -3.39 17.51 5.01
N VAL A 47 -3.93 16.30 5.16
CA VAL A 47 -3.34 15.09 4.57
C VAL A 47 -3.23 15.15 3.05
N PRO A 48 -4.20 15.69 2.29
CA PRO A 48 -4.02 15.81 0.84
C PRO A 48 -2.75 16.56 0.44
N SER A 49 -2.42 17.64 1.15
CA SER A 49 -1.20 18.38 0.89
C SER A 49 0.04 17.53 1.13
N MET A 50 -0.01 16.64 2.14
CA MET A 50 1.10 15.74 2.42
C MET A 50 1.32 14.74 1.28
N TYR A 51 0.24 14.16 0.74
CA TYR A 51 0.37 13.26 -0.40
C TYR A 51 0.91 13.97 -1.64
N HIS A 52 0.41 15.18 -1.91
CA HIS A 52 0.87 15.93 -3.07
C HIS A 52 2.31 16.45 -2.90
N ALA A 53 2.82 16.49 -1.68
CA ALA A 53 4.19 16.91 -1.40
C ALA A 53 5.23 15.78 -1.54
N ILE A 54 4.80 14.56 -1.83
CA ILE A 54 5.74 13.45 -2.02
C ILE A 54 6.59 13.72 -3.25
N VAL A 55 7.91 13.81 -3.04
CA VAL A 55 8.85 14.13 -4.13
C VAL A 55 9.41 12.90 -4.82
N LYS A 56 9.15 11.71 -4.29
CA LYS A 56 9.61 10.45 -4.88
C LYS A 56 8.58 9.96 -5.88
N ASP A 57 9.01 9.06 -6.77
CA ASP A 57 8.10 8.45 -7.73
C ASP A 57 7.05 7.60 -7.02
N THR A 58 5.82 7.72 -7.45
CA THR A 58 4.70 7.02 -6.86
C THR A 58 3.95 6.18 -7.90
N VAL A 59 3.31 5.13 -7.41
CA VAL A 59 2.33 4.35 -8.17
C VAL A 59 1.08 4.28 -7.32
N CYS A 60 0.00 4.86 -7.80
CA CYS A 60 -1.27 4.91 -7.08
C CYS A 60 -2.21 3.86 -7.64
N ALA A 61 -2.73 2.98 -6.78
CA ALA A 61 -3.56 1.86 -7.18
C ALA A 61 -4.97 1.99 -6.62
N SER A 62 -5.95 1.59 -7.42
CA SER A 62 -7.35 1.59 -7.00
C SER A 62 -8.12 0.47 -7.68
N ILE A 63 -9.18 0.01 -7.02
CA ILE A 63 -10.19 -0.87 -7.61
C ILE A 63 -11.52 -0.15 -7.50
N TRP A 64 -12.26 -0.11 -8.60
CA TRP A 64 -13.52 0.60 -8.71
C TRP A 64 -14.69 -0.37 -8.80
N SER A 65 -15.81 0.00 -8.17
CA SER A 65 -17.07 -0.70 -8.31
C SER A 65 -18.20 0.31 -8.29
N ASN A 66 -19.07 0.25 -9.29
CA ASN A 66 -20.22 1.16 -9.41
C ASN A 66 -19.82 2.64 -9.33
N GLY A 67 -18.71 2.99 -9.96
CA GLY A 67 -18.23 4.38 -10.00
C GLY A 67 -17.56 4.87 -8.73
N LYS A 68 -17.29 3.97 -7.79
CA LYS A 68 -16.62 4.33 -6.53
C LYS A 68 -15.38 3.48 -6.32
N ILE A 69 -14.38 4.07 -5.69
CA ILE A 69 -13.17 3.34 -5.29
C ILE A 69 -13.49 2.51 -4.05
N ILE A 70 -13.28 1.20 -4.15
CA ILE A 70 -13.54 0.27 -3.04
C ILE A 70 -12.26 -0.30 -2.44
N ALA A 71 -11.13 -0.08 -3.08
CA ALA A 71 -9.83 -0.51 -2.57
C ALA A 71 -8.75 0.44 -3.06
N THR A 72 -7.75 0.65 -2.23
CA THR A 72 -6.64 1.55 -2.51
C THR A 72 -5.30 0.89 -2.20
N GLY A 73 -4.25 1.45 -2.78
CA GLY A 73 -2.88 1.14 -2.43
C GLY A 73 -1.95 2.20 -3.01
N LEU A 74 -0.81 2.39 -2.38
CA LEU A 74 0.19 3.34 -2.84
C LEU A 74 1.56 2.70 -2.78
N GLY A 75 2.28 2.77 -3.88
CA GLY A 75 3.68 2.39 -3.94
C GLY A 75 4.54 3.65 -4.03
N ILE A 76 5.57 3.73 -3.20
CA ILE A 76 6.55 4.81 -3.25
C ILE A 76 7.89 4.20 -3.58
N LEU A 77 8.47 4.65 -4.69
CA LEU A 77 9.76 4.16 -5.17
C LEU A 77 10.87 5.01 -4.61
N ASP A 78 11.85 4.36 -4.00
CA ASP A 78 13.02 5.02 -3.45
C ASP A 78 14.24 4.13 -3.73
N ARG A 79 15.11 4.61 -4.61
CA ARG A 79 16.27 3.84 -5.06
C ARG A 79 15.80 2.55 -5.72
N ASN A 80 16.21 1.39 -5.20
CA ASN A 80 15.81 0.09 -5.74
C ASN A 80 14.70 -0.57 -4.90
N TYR A 81 14.01 0.19 -4.05
CA TYR A 81 12.92 -0.30 -3.22
C TYR A 81 11.58 0.27 -3.67
N ILE A 82 10.54 -0.53 -3.47
CA ILE A 82 9.17 -0.01 -3.46
C ILE A 82 8.57 -0.25 -2.08
N GLY A 83 8.08 0.82 -1.46
CA GLY A 83 7.33 0.73 -0.20
C GLY A 83 5.84 0.70 -0.48
N LEU A 84 5.11 -0.16 0.22
CA LEU A 84 3.67 -0.26 0.08
C LEU A 84 2.97 0.45 1.23
N TYR A 85 2.03 1.31 0.88
CA TYR A 85 1.30 2.15 1.84
C TYR A 85 -0.17 2.20 1.50
N ALA A 86 -1.00 2.54 2.48
CA ALA A 86 -2.41 2.82 2.27
C ALA A 86 -3.18 1.67 1.61
N ILE A 87 -2.85 0.43 1.99
CA ILE A 87 -3.53 -0.75 1.48
C ILE A 87 -4.84 -0.91 2.26
N HIS A 88 -5.96 -0.55 1.65
CA HIS A 88 -7.27 -0.64 2.29
C HIS A 88 -8.30 -1.19 1.32
N VAL A 89 -9.22 -1.98 1.85
CA VAL A 89 -10.35 -2.51 1.12
C VAL A 89 -11.61 -2.19 1.92
N ARG A 90 -12.64 -1.71 1.23
CA ARG A 90 -13.93 -1.42 1.86
C ARG A 90 -14.47 -2.68 2.53
N GLU A 91 -15.06 -2.54 3.70
CA GLU A 91 -15.41 -3.66 4.56
C GLU A 91 -16.28 -4.72 3.86
N ASP A 92 -17.26 -4.28 3.09
CA ASP A 92 -18.17 -5.20 2.38
C ASP A 92 -17.55 -5.85 1.14
N PHE A 93 -16.31 -5.49 0.81
CA PHE A 93 -15.56 -6.09 -0.31
C PHE A 93 -14.34 -6.87 0.17
N ARG A 94 -14.18 -7.07 1.47
CA ARG A 94 -13.08 -7.85 2.02
C ARG A 94 -13.25 -9.34 1.76
N HIS A 95 -12.16 -10.09 1.89
CA HIS A 95 -12.10 -11.55 1.69
C HIS A 95 -12.41 -12.00 0.27
N LYS A 96 -12.20 -11.09 -0.71
CA LYS A 96 -12.39 -11.37 -2.14
C LYS A 96 -11.09 -11.30 -2.93
N GLY A 97 -9.96 -11.15 -2.24
CA GLY A 97 -8.65 -11.10 -2.88
C GLY A 97 -8.27 -9.74 -3.45
N TYR A 98 -9.00 -8.67 -3.15
CA TYR A 98 -8.72 -7.35 -3.72
C TYR A 98 -7.42 -6.75 -3.17
N ALA A 99 -7.13 -6.92 -1.88
CA ALA A 99 -5.87 -6.45 -1.33
C ALA A 99 -4.68 -7.15 -1.98
N ARG A 100 -4.80 -8.44 -2.25
CA ARG A 100 -3.78 -9.19 -2.98
C ARG A 100 -3.58 -8.65 -4.39
N GLN A 101 -4.66 -8.35 -5.09
CA GLN A 101 -4.57 -7.78 -6.44
C GLN A 101 -3.89 -6.42 -6.42
N ILE A 102 -4.24 -5.56 -5.46
CA ILE A 102 -3.61 -4.24 -5.29
C ILE A 102 -2.11 -4.41 -5.07
N CYS A 103 -1.72 -5.24 -4.12
CA CYS A 103 -0.30 -5.45 -3.81
C CYS A 103 0.45 -6.04 -4.99
N THR A 104 -0.14 -7.03 -5.67
CA THR A 104 0.48 -7.66 -6.84
C THR A 104 0.73 -6.63 -7.93
N ALA A 105 -0.26 -5.78 -8.22
CA ALA A 105 -0.14 -4.74 -9.23
C ALA A 105 0.96 -3.73 -8.88
N LEU A 106 1.02 -3.32 -7.61
CA LEU A 106 2.05 -2.37 -7.16
C LEU A 106 3.44 -2.98 -7.25
N LEU A 107 3.61 -4.24 -6.86
CA LEU A 107 4.90 -4.90 -6.91
C LEU A 107 5.35 -5.14 -8.36
N LYS A 108 4.45 -5.52 -9.25
CA LYS A 108 4.76 -5.67 -10.67
C LYS A 108 5.20 -4.35 -11.28
N GLU A 109 4.48 -3.27 -11.00
CA GLU A 109 4.82 -1.95 -11.53
C GLU A 109 6.13 -1.45 -10.94
N GLY A 110 6.38 -1.70 -9.66
CA GLY A 110 7.66 -1.38 -9.03
C GLY A 110 8.82 -2.09 -9.71
N LYS A 111 8.66 -3.39 -9.98
CA LYS A 111 9.67 -4.17 -10.67
C LYS A 111 9.94 -3.62 -12.08
N LYS A 112 8.88 -3.27 -12.79
CA LYS A 112 8.98 -2.67 -14.12
C LYS A 112 9.73 -1.35 -14.09
N LYS A 113 9.60 -0.57 -13.02
CA LYS A 113 10.28 0.71 -12.84
C LYS A 113 11.68 0.59 -12.23
N GLY A 114 12.17 -0.62 -12.04
CA GLY A 114 13.53 -0.86 -11.58
C GLY A 114 13.70 -1.24 -10.13
N ALA A 115 12.63 -1.38 -9.38
CA ALA A 115 12.73 -1.84 -8.00
C ALA A 115 13.11 -3.31 -7.96
N THR A 116 13.97 -3.68 -7.02
CA THR A 116 14.40 -5.05 -6.81
C THR A 116 13.92 -5.61 -5.48
N LYS A 117 13.50 -4.73 -4.57
CA LYS A 117 13.04 -5.10 -3.23
C LYS A 117 11.78 -4.35 -2.87
N ALA A 118 10.99 -4.94 -2.01
CA ALA A 118 9.77 -4.35 -1.49
C ALA A 118 9.77 -4.39 0.03
N TYR A 119 9.12 -3.40 0.64
CA TYR A 119 8.92 -3.39 2.08
C TYR A 119 7.57 -2.77 2.42
N LEU A 120 7.10 -3.07 3.62
CA LEU A 120 5.92 -2.42 4.19
C LEU A 120 5.96 -2.53 5.71
N GLN A 121 5.12 -1.73 6.35
CA GLN A 121 4.89 -1.84 7.78
C GLN A 121 3.51 -2.44 8.01
N VAL A 122 3.43 -3.37 8.95
CA VAL A 122 2.17 -3.96 9.36
C VAL A 122 2.04 -3.78 10.87
N VAL A 123 0.83 -3.43 11.31
CA VAL A 123 0.55 -3.29 12.73
C VAL A 123 0.66 -4.65 13.40
N GLU A 124 1.40 -4.72 14.50
CA GLU A 124 1.53 -5.95 15.27
C GLU A 124 0.15 -6.39 15.74
N GLY A 125 -0.13 -7.69 15.57
CA GLY A 125 -1.44 -8.24 15.88
C GLY A 125 -2.42 -8.24 14.73
N ASN A 126 -2.12 -7.55 13.62
CA ASN A 126 -2.97 -7.60 12.43
C ASN A 126 -2.64 -8.86 11.63
N THR A 127 -3.12 -10.00 12.12
CA THR A 127 -2.83 -11.31 11.54
C THR A 127 -3.32 -11.46 10.10
N PRO A 128 -4.54 -11.02 9.72
CA PRO A 128 -4.98 -11.15 8.33
C PRO A 128 -4.07 -10.42 7.34
N ALA A 129 -3.62 -9.21 7.66
CA ALA A 129 -2.71 -8.45 6.81
C ALA A 129 -1.36 -9.14 6.72
N ARG A 130 -0.83 -9.59 7.84
CA ARG A 130 0.44 -10.29 7.89
C ARG A 130 0.41 -11.57 7.05
N ASN A 131 -0.67 -12.35 7.15
CA ASN A 131 -0.82 -13.57 6.36
C ASN A 131 -0.85 -13.26 4.87
N LEU A 132 -1.54 -12.19 4.47
CA LEU A 132 -1.56 -11.75 3.08
C LEU A 132 -0.14 -11.45 2.58
N TYR A 133 0.60 -10.66 3.33
CA TYR A 133 1.94 -10.24 2.90
C TYR A 133 2.93 -11.41 2.89
N GLU A 134 2.83 -12.32 3.85
CA GLU A 134 3.65 -13.53 3.84
C GLU A 134 3.36 -14.40 2.61
N SER A 135 2.10 -14.49 2.22
CA SER A 135 1.70 -15.27 1.04
C SER A 135 2.22 -14.66 -0.26
N LEU A 136 2.51 -13.36 -0.27
CA LEU A 136 3.14 -12.68 -1.41
C LEU A 136 4.66 -12.82 -1.43
N GLY A 137 5.23 -13.40 -0.40
CA GLY A 137 6.67 -13.62 -0.30
C GLY A 137 7.40 -12.62 0.60
N LEU A 138 6.68 -11.71 1.24
CA LEU A 138 7.30 -10.80 2.19
C LEU A 138 7.52 -11.50 3.52
N HIS A 139 8.66 -11.23 4.13
CA HIS A 139 9.04 -11.85 5.38
C HIS A 139 9.18 -10.81 6.48
N TYR A 140 8.81 -11.23 7.68
CA TYR A 140 8.94 -10.40 8.85
C TYR A 140 10.42 -10.20 9.17
N LEU A 141 10.85 -8.94 9.24
CA LEU A 141 12.23 -8.61 9.57
C LEU A 141 12.41 -8.25 11.02
N TYR A 142 11.59 -7.32 11.51
CA TYR A 142 11.68 -6.88 12.90
C TYR A 142 10.41 -6.12 13.27
N THR A 143 10.17 -6.01 14.59
CA THR A 143 9.10 -5.19 15.11
C THR A 143 9.59 -3.76 15.24
N TYR A 144 8.85 -2.83 14.65
CA TYR A 144 9.15 -1.42 14.75
C TYR A 144 8.50 -0.86 16.01
N TRP A 145 9.32 -0.27 16.87
CA TRP A 145 8.85 0.42 18.07
C TRP A 145 9.11 1.90 17.88
N PHE A 146 8.09 2.70 17.99
CA PHE A 146 8.22 4.13 17.75
C PHE A 146 9.36 4.76 18.54
N ARG A 147 9.54 4.36 19.78
CA ARG A 147 10.60 4.91 20.63
C ARG A 147 11.96 4.27 20.42
N VAL A 148 12.06 3.24 19.64
CA VAL A 148 13.32 2.53 19.39
C VAL A 148 14.31 3.41 18.64
N GLN A 149 13.81 4.25 17.87
CA GLN A 149 14.67 5.14 17.09
C GLN A 149 15.41 6.12 18.00
N THR A 150 15.13 6.11 19.22
CA THR A 150 15.90 6.90 20.17
C THR A 150 17.29 6.30 20.39
N HIS A 151 16.81 5.39 20.12
CA HIS A 151 17.65 5.16 20.51
C HIS A 151 18.43 4.94 20.85
N THR A 152 18.46 4.87 20.95
CA THR A 152 18.93 4.63 21.32
C THR A 152 19.29 4.72 21.61
N ASN A 153 19.33 4.92 21.70
CA ASN A 153 19.54 4.93 21.95
C ASN A 153 19.63 4.80 21.92
#